data_b1e616e0eefe37600952bcb373f0c20c
#
_entry.id   b1e616e0eefe37600952bcb373f0c20c
#
_cell.length_a   1.000
_cell.length_b   1.000
_cell.length_c   1.000
_cell.angle_alpha   90.00
_cell.angle_beta   90.00
_cell.angle_gamma   90.00
#
_symmetry.space_group_name_H-M   'P 1'
#
loop_
_entity.id
_entity.type
_entity.pdbx_description
1 polymer ?
#
loop_
_entity_poly.entity_id
_entity_poly.type
_entity_poly.pdbx_seq_one_letter_code
_entity_poly.pdbx_strand_id
1 'polypeptide(L)'
;MADRFFSDWESLVSAVDAKATQILQRDVAPVAEDILKKHIKSDIYDVYTPKPNGWVNGTTYQRRYALEQAVTTIVQDKHTILVTSTATASPAVLSGWSFHNRYPGAFLKLLEVGNMGIWRGGFPRPAVTNTQNEIDTSQEIKSAIQNGIQREIGICIEI
;
A
#
# COMPACT_ATOMS: atom_id res chain seq x y z
N MET A 1 -23.08 -6.56 -27.86
CA MET A 1 -21.81 -7.20 -27.42
C MET A 1 -21.26 -7.94 -28.61
N ALA A 2 -20.02 -7.68 -28.99
CA ALA A 2 -19.40 -8.45 -30.08
C ALA A 2 -18.98 -9.81 -29.51
N ASP A 3 -19.50 -10.88 -30.05
CA ASP A 3 -19.07 -12.23 -29.73
C ASP A 3 -17.60 -12.37 -30.14
N ARG A 4 -16.70 -12.42 -29.16
CA ARG A 4 -15.29 -12.69 -29.39
C ARG A 4 -15.11 -14.20 -29.44
N PHE A 5 -14.93 -14.76 -30.64
CA PHE A 5 -14.48 -16.13 -30.80
C PHE A 5 -12.97 -16.18 -30.58
N PHE A 6 -12.52 -17.03 -29.67
CA PHE A 6 -11.11 -17.30 -29.46
C PHE A 6 -10.72 -18.48 -30.34
N SER A 7 -9.63 -18.34 -31.09
CA SER A 7 -9.17 -19.37 -32.04
C SER A 7 -8.59 -20.60 -31.33
N ASP A 8 -8.14 -20.42 -30.08
CA ASP A 8 -7.48 -21.45 -29.29
C ASP A 8 -7.55 -21.12 -27.79
N TRP A 9 -7.19 -22.10 -26.97
CA TRP A 9 -7.18 -21.96 -25.50
C TRP A 9 -6.20 -20.89 -24.99
N GLU A 10 -5.04 -20.75 -25.62
CA GLU A 10 -4.01 -19.78 -25.19
C GLU A 10 -4.50 -18.34 -25.38
N SER A 11 -5.19 -18.05 -26.47
CA SER A 11 -5.82 -16.74 -26.73
C SER A 11 -6.89 -16.41 -25.69
N LEU A 12 -7.70 -17.41 -25.29
CA LEU A 12 -8.70 -17.23 -24.25
C LEU A 12 -8.05 -16.91 -22.90
N VAL A 13 -7.07 -17.71 -22.49
CA VAL A 13 -6.34 -17.51 -21.22
C VAL A 13 -5.67 -16.12 -21.19
N SER A 14 -5.00 -15.74 -22.28
CA SER A 14 -4.36 -14.43 -22.39
C SER A 14 -5.37 -13.27 -22.25
N ALA A 15 -6.56 -13.42 -22.83
CA ALA A 15 -7.60 -12.41 -22.70
C ALA A 15 -8.16 -12.30 -21.28
N VAL A 16 -8.33 -13.44 -20.60
CA VAL A 16 -8.77 -13.47 -19.18
C VAL A 16 -7.71 -12.84 -18.28
N ASP A 17 -6.44 -13.18 -18.46
CA ASP A 17 -5.32 -12.59 -17.72
C ASP A 17 -5.26 -11.06 -17.87
N ALA A 18 -5.43 -10.58 -19.11
CA ALA A 18 -5.46 -9.13 -19.36
C ALA A 18 -6.61 -8.44 -18.61
N LYS A 19 -7.77 -9.08 -18.55
CA LYS A 19 -8.94 -8.58 -17.82
C LYS A 19 -8.72 -8.62 -16.30
N ALA A 20 -8.15 -9.69 -15.77
CA ALA A 20 -7.78 -9.81 -14.37
C ALA A 20 -6.82 -8.67 -13.96
N THR A 21 -5.78 -8.43 -14.75
CA THR A 21 -4.84 -7.32 -14.51
C THR A 21 -5.55 -5.96 -14.49
N GLN A 22 -6.47 -5.71 -15.43
CA GLN A 22 -7.25 -4.46 -15.46
C GLN A 22 -8.12 -4.29 -14.21
N ILE A 23 -8.77 -5.35 -13.75
CA ILE A 23 -9.60 -5.33 -12.54
C ILE A 23 -8.73 -5.00 -11.31
N LEU A 24 -7.59 -5.68 -11.17
CA LEU A 24 -6.67 -5.43 -10.07
C LEU A 24 -6.20 -3.97 -10.03
N GLN A 25 -5.78 -3.43 -11.17
CA GLN A 25 -5.23 -2.06 -11.23
C GLN A 25 -6.29 -0.98 -11.07
N ARG A 26 -7.46 -1.15 -11.69
CA ARG A 26 -8.46 -0.10 -11.76
C ARG A 26 -9.44 -0.11 -10.61
N ASP A 27 -9.79 -1.32 -10.13
CA ASP A 27 -10.87 -1.47 -9.17
C ASP A 27 -10.36 -1.83 -7.77
N VAL A 28 -9.40 -2.74 -7.67
CA VAL A 28 -8.90 -3.24 -6.39
C VAL A 28 -7.81 -2.34 -5.81
N ALA A 29 -6.88 -1.88 -6.64
CA ALA A 29 -5.74 -1.09 -6.19
C ALA A 29 -6.14 0.20 -5.43
N PRO A 30 -7.09 1.01 -5.91
CA PRO A 30 -7.49 2.22 -5.17
C PRO A 30 -8.05 1.91 -3.79
N VAL A 31 -8.86 0.86 -3.66
CA VAL A 31 -9.43 0.43 -2.36
C VAL A 31 -8.30 -0.03 -1.42
N ALA A 32 -7.38 -0.83 -1.91
CA ALA A 32 -6.25 -1.30 -1.11
C ALA A 32 -5.29 -0.17 -0.71
N GLU A 33 -5.09 0.83 -1.57
CA GLU A 33 -4.34 2.05 -1.24
C GLU A 33 -5.00 2.84 -0.11
N ASP A 34 -6.32 2.99 -0.14
CA ASP A 34 -7.06 3.73 0.89
C ASP A 34 -7.05 2.97 2.23
N ILE A 35 -7.13 1.65 2.23
CA ILE A 35 -6.94 0.82 3.42
C ILE A 35 -5.54 1.03 4.00
N LEU A 36 -4.48 0.99 3.18
CA LEU A 36 -3.11 1.24 3.65
C LEU A 36 -2.94 2.66 4.20
N LYS A 37 -3.48 3.69 3.54
CA LYS A 37 -3.46 5.08 4.05
C LYS A 37 -4.15 5.21 5.40
N LYS A 38 -5.30 4.56 5.57
CA LYS A 38 -6.03 4.50 6.84
C LYS A 38 -5.16 3.93 7.95
N HIS A 39 -4.49 2.80 7.73
CA HIS A 39 -3.60 2.17 8.71
C HIS A 39 -2.31 2.96 8.95
N ILE A 40 -1.73 3.58 7.93
CA ILE A 40 -0.62 4.51 8.13
C ILE A 40 -1.03 5.67 9.06
N LYS A 41 -2.23 6.18 8.88
CA LYS A 41 -2.75 7.24 9.74
C LYS A 41 -2.99 6.74 11.16
N SER A 42 -3.80 5.70 11.36
CA SER A 42 -4.19 5.20 12.68
C SER A 42 -3.01 4.61 13.46
N ASP A 43 -2.19 3.78 12.82
CA ASP A 43 -1.21 2.94 13.51
C ASP A 43 0.17 3.61 13.60
N ILE A 44 0.44 4.61 12.76
CA ILE A 44 1.71 5.33 12.74
C ILE A 44 1.54 6.77 13.19
N TYR A 45 0.64 7.53 12.57
CA TYR A 45 0.56 8.95 12.83
C TYR A 45 -0.21 9.29 14.11
N ASP A 46 -1.33 8.64 14.36
CA ASP A 46 -2.20 8.98 15.49
C ASP A 46 -1.64 8.46 16.84
N VAL A 47 -0.84 7.38 16.81
CA VAL A 47 -0.16 6.83 18.00
C VAL A 47 1.11 7.59 18.37
N TYR A 48 1.63 8.45 17.50
CA TYR A 48 2.85 9.20 17.73
C TYR A 48 2.57 10.70 17.82
N THR A 49 2.76 11.27 18.98
CA THR A 49 2.74 12.73 19.17
C THR A 49 4.17 13.27 19.04
N PRO A 50 4.46 14.11 18.03
CA PRO A 50 5.76 14.74 17.92
C PRO A 50 6.04 15.61 19.15
N LYS A 51 7.21 15.46 19.77
CA LYS A 51 7.60 16.36 20.84
C LYS A 51 7.87 17.75 20.27
N PRO A 52 7.37 18.83 20.90
CA PRO A 52 7.52 20.20 20.37
C PRO A 52 8.98 20.63 20.14
N ASN A 53 9.92 20.10 20.90
CA ASN A 53 11.35 20.39 20.80
C ASN A 53 12.08 19.14 20.30
N GLY A 54 11.72 18.65 19.12
CA GLY A 54 12.35 17.49 18.52
C GLY A 54 13.86 17.66 18.37
N TRP A 55 14.58 16.58 18.32
CA TRP A 55 16.02 16.36 18.41
C TRP A 55 16.88 17.06 17.34
N VAL A 56 16.31 17.92 16.51
CA VAL A 56 17.00 18.57 15.41
C VAL A 56 17.05 20.07 15.65
N ASN A 57 18.15 20.55 16.22
CA ASN A 57 18.55 21.95 16.26
C ASN A 57 17.50 22.96 16.76
N GLY A 58 16.64 22.57 17.71
CA GLY A 58 15.64 23.49 18.30
C GLY A 58 14.46 23.81 17.37
N THR A 59 14.36 23.18 16.22
CA THR A 59 13.21 23.33 15.32
C THR A 59 12.09 22.36 15.68
N THR A 60 10.86 22.85 15.73
CA THR A 60 9.67 22.01 15.94
C THR A 60 9.55 21.03 14.77
N TYR A 61 9.53 19.73 15.08
CA TYR A 61 9.26 18.72 14.05
C TYR A 61 7.85 18.92 13.50
N GLN A 62 7.75 19.21 12.22
CA GLN A 62 6.48 19.26 11.51
C GLN A 62 6.26 17.95 10.75
N ARG A 63 5.14 17.29 11.06
CA ARG A 63 4.73 16.07 10.36
C ARG A 63 4.36 16.42 8.92
N ARG A 64 4.98 15.75 7.95
CA ARG A 64 4.76 15.99 6.53
C ARG A 64 3.82 14.96 5.87
N TYR A 65 3.38 13.95 6.60
CA TYR A 65 2.50 12.88 6.09
C TYR A 65 3.03 12.16 4.83
N ALA A 66 4.34 12.14 4.65
CA ALA A 66 4.97 11.63 3.44
C ALA A 66 4.70 10.13 3.18
N LEU A 67 4.54 9.32 4.24
CA LEU A 67 4.20 7.90 4.09
C LEU A 67 2.83 7.71 3.43
N GLU A 68 1.84 8.46 3.88
CA GLU A 68 0.47 8.41 3.36
C GLU A 68 0.40 8.96 1.94
N GLN A 69 1.07 10.09 1.69
CA GLN A 69 1.10 10.75 0.38
C GLN A 69 1.84 9.94 -0.69
N ALA A 70 2.77 9.08 -0.28
CA ALA A 70 3.57 8.26 -1.19
C ALA A 70 3.05 6.82 -1.33
N VAL A 71 1.83 6.54 -0.85
CA VAL A 71 1.18 5.25 -1.10
C VAL A 71 0.92 5.10 -2.59
N THR A 72 1.29 3.97 -3.14
CA THR A 72 1.17 3.66 -4.55
C THR A 72 1.07 2.16 -4.78
N THR A 73 0.55 1.79 -5.92
CA THR A 73 0.47 0.40 -6.38
C THR A 73 1.54 0.12 -7.43
N ILE A 74 2.23 -0.98 -7.27
CA ILE A 74 3.20 -1.53 -8.22
C ILE A 74 2.66 -2.86 -8.75
N VAL A 75 2.55 -2.98 -10.06
CA VAL A 75 2.19 -4.25 -10.69
C VAL A 75 3.43 -5.13 -10.70
N GLN A 76 3.36 -6.26 -10.02
CA GLN A 76 4.46 -7.24 -10.00
C GLN A 76 4.35 -8.24 -11.14
N ASP A 77 3.14 -8.71 -11.40
CA ASP A 77 2.83 -9.62 -12.50
C ASP A 77 1.35 -9.49 -12.91
N LYS A 78 0.87 -10.38 -13.79
CA LYS A 78 -0.50 -10.36 -14.32
C LYS A 78 -1.59 -10.48 -13.23
N HIS A 79 -1.27 -11.11 -12.12
CA HIS A 79 -2.23 -11.47 -11.07
C HIS A 79 -1.86 -10.88 -9.71
N THR A 80 -0.76 -10.11 -9.64
CA THR A 80 -0.22 -9.62 -8.38
C THR A 80 0.03 -8.12 -8.45
N ILE A 81 -0.55 -7.40 -7.51
CA ILE A 81 -0.23 -6.00 -7.24
C ILE A 81 0.39 -5.88 -5.84
N LEU A 82 1.36 -5.01 -5.70
CA LEU A 82 1.94 -4.62 -4.42
C LEU A 82 1.50 -3.20 -4.10
N VAL A 83 0.74 -3.05 -3.03
CA VAL A 83 0.42 -1.73 -2.47
C VAL A 83 1.44 -1.39 -1.39
N THR A 84 2.13 -0.28 -1.53
CA THR A 84 3.22 0.13 -0.64
C THR A 84 3.35 1.63 -0.56
N SER A 85 4.18 2.12 0.36
CA SER A 85 4.60 3.53 0.37
C SER A 85 6.04 3.64 -0.10
N THR A 86 6.25 4.48 -1.12
CA THR A 86 7.58 4.81 -1.66
C THR A 86 8.23 5.99 -0.94
N ALA A 87 7.66 6.44 0.18
CA ALA A 87 8.19 7.54 0.95
C ALA A 87 9.67 7.32 1.32
N THR A 88 10.46 8.33 1.03
CA THR A 88 11.84 8.42 1.51
C THR A 88 11.93 9.42 2.65
N ALA A 89 12.85 9.22 3.57
CA ALA A 89 13.10 10.22 4.60
C ALA A 89 13.58 11.53 3.96
N SER A 90 13.07 12.65 4.48
CA SER A 90 13.48 13.97 4.00
C SER A 90 14.97 14.19 4.25
N PRO A 91 15.74 14.72 3.27
CA PRO A 91 17.13 15.09 3.46
C PRO A 91 17.39 16.03 4.65
N ALA A 92 16.43 16.87 5.01
CA ALA A 92 16.54 17.80 6.13
C ALA A 92 16.56 17.10 7.52
N VAL A 93 16.17 15.84 7.61
CA VAL A 93 16.22 15.00 8.83
C VAL A 93 17.51 14.18 8.88
N LEU A 94 18.31 14.25 7.85
CA LEU A 94 19.43 13.40 7.55
C LEU A 94 20.74 14.04 8.01
N SER A 95 20.91 14.26 9.29
CA SER A 95 22.27 14.21 9.83
C SER A 95 22.79 12.78 9.55
N GLY A 96 23.99 12.62 9.03
CA GLY A 96 24.56 11.40 8.41
C GLY A 96 24.46 10.06 9.15
N TRP A 97 23.67 9.97 10.18
CA TRP A 97 23.38 8.83 11.04
C TRP A 97 21.93 8.33 10.92
N SER A 98 21.10 8.91 10.07
CA SER A 98 19.71 8.47 9.92
C SER A 98 19.64 7.18 9.10
N PHE A 99 19.13 6.13 9.70
CA PHE A 99 18.85 4.84 9.08
C PHE A 99 17.93 4.96 7.84
N HIS A 100 17.13 5.99 7.78
CA HIS A 100 16.25 6.32 6.67
C HIS A 100 16.98 6.58 5.35
N ASN A 101 18.25 7.03 5.40
CA ASN A 101 19.08 7.26 4.21
C ASN A 101 19.61 5.98 3.60
N ARG A 102 19.81 4.94 4.41
CA ARG A 102 20.38 3.69 3.94
C ARG A 102 19.42 2.79 3.20
N TYR A 103 18.12 2.95 3.44
CA TYR A 103 17.09 2.04 2.92
C TYR A 103 15.88 2.82 2.42
N PRO A 104 16.00 3.56 1.29
CA PRO A 104 14.86 4.21 0.66
C PRO A 104 13.81 3.15 0.30
N GLY A 105 12.56 3.39 0.65
CA GLY A 105 11.45 2.44 0.44
C GLY A 105 11.27 1.36 1.51
N ALA A 106 12.24 1.18 2.44
CA ALA A 106 12.09 0.24 3.55
C ALA A 106 11.47 0.86 4.81
N PHE A 107 11.09 2.14 4.76
CA PHE A 107 10.68 2.88 5.95
C PHE A 107 9.42 2.30 6.59
N LEU A 108 8.43 1.95 5.79
CA LEU A 108 7.19 1.33 6.28
C LEU A 108 7.47 -0.02 6.96
N LYS A 109 8.31 -0.86 6.36
CA LYS A 109 8.72 -2.15 6.94
C LYS A 109 9.48 -1.98 8.26
N LEU A 110 10.31 -0.95 8.37
CA LEU A 110 11.05 -0.66 9.58
C LEU A 110 10.15 -0.22 10.74
N LEU A 111 9.12 0.56 10.45
CA LEU A 111 8.10 0.95 11.43
C LEU A 111 7.26 -0.25 11.88
N GLU A 112 6.96 -1.17 10.99
CA GLU A 112 6.25 -2.42 11.27
C GLU A 112 6.95 -3.24 12.35
N VAL A 113 8.26 -3.42 12.24
CA VAL A 113 9.06 -4.23 13.15
C VAL A 113 9.32 -3.51 14.48
N GLY A 114 9.32 -2.18 14.52
CA GLY A 114 9.53 -1.37 15.73
C GLY A 114 10.94 -1.44 16.31
N ASN A 115 11.80 -2.32 15.83
CA ASN A 115 13.15 -2.50 16.35
C ASN A 115 14.18 -1.81 15.46
N MET A 116 14.36 -0.54 15.69
CA MET A 116 15.23 0.30 14.88
C MET A 116 16.50 0.67 15.60
N GLY A 117 17.10 -0.18 16.38
CA GLY A 117 18.46 -0.03 16.97
C GLY A 117 18.87 1.37 17.46
N ILE A 118 18.42 2.39 16.78
CA ILE A 118 18.70 3.81 17.00
C ILE A 118 17.57 4.51 17.76
N TRP A 119 16.34 4.01 17.65
CA TRP A 119 15.17 4.56 18.34
C TRP A 119 14.91 3.74 19.60
N ARG A 120 15.58 4.10 20.68
CA ARG A 120 15.31 3.53 21.99
C ARG A 120 13.82 3.72 22.31
N GLY A 121 13.06 2.63 22.33
CA GLY A 121 11.63 2.63 22.62
C GLY A 121 10.72 2.72 21.39
N GLY A 122 11.21 2.36 20.19
CA GLY A 122 10.34 2.18 19.02
C GLY A 122 9.43 0.97 19.21
N PHE A 123 8.14 1.23 19.47
CA PHE A 123 7.14 0.16 19.48
C PHE A 123 6.82 -0.25 18.03
N PRO A 124 6.53 -1.55 17.78
CA PRO A 124 5.98 -2.00 16.51
C PRO A 124 4.74 -1.19 16.14
N ARG A 125 4.64 -0.85 14.86
CA ARG A 125 3.49 -0.11 14.31
C ARG A 125 2.96 -0.94 13.16
N PRO A 126 2.02 -1.86 13.42
CA PRO A 126 1.64 -2.94 12.50
C PRO A 126 0.72 -2.47 11.38
N ALA A 127 1.03 -1.34 10.73
CA ALA A 127 0.21 -0.78 9.67
C ALA A 127 0.11 -1.72 8.45
N VAL A 128 1.21 -2.42 8.11
CA VAL A 128 1.21 -3.37 6.99
C VAL A 128 0.41 -4.62 7.36
N THR A 129 0.67 -5.20 8.55
CA THR A 129 -0.07 -6.38 9.03
C THR A 129 -1.57 -6.09 9.15
N ASN A 130 -1.94 -4.93 9.72
CA ASN A 130 -3.34 -4.55 9.86
C ASN A 130 -3.99 -4.29 8.49
N THR A 131 -3.27 -3.67 7.55
CA THR A 131 -3.72 -3.51 6.16
C THR A 131 -4.01 -4.86 5.51
N GLN A 132 -3.10 -5.82 5.63
CA GLN A 132 -3.29 -7.16 5.07
C GLN A 132 -4.52 -7.85 5.67
N ASN A 133 -4.67 -7.83 6.98
CA ASN A 133 -5.82 -8.41 7.67
C ASN A 133 -7.15 -7.76 7.24
N GLU A 134 -7.16 -6.44 7.03
CA GLU A 134 -8.35 -5.74 6.55
C GLU A 134 -8.65 -6.08 5.08
N ILE A 135 -7.65 -6.14 4.21
CA ILE A 135 -7.82 -6.55 2.80
C ILE A 135 -8.44 -7.95 2.72
N ASP A 136 -7.94 -8.90 3.51
CA ASP A 136 -8.39 -10.29 3.51
C ASP A 136 -9.87 -10.46 3.93
N THR A 137 -10.40 -9.50 4.68
CA THR A 137 -11.76 -9.53 5.21
C THR A 137 -12.69 -8.45 4.62
N SER A 138 -12.14 -7.51 3.83
CA SER A 138 -12.86 -6.33 3.35
C SER A 138 -13.97 -6.67 2.37
N GLN A 139 -15.18 -6.23 2.69
CA GLN A 139 -16.31 -6.29 1.77
C GLN A 139 -16.14 -5.32 0.59
N GLU A 140 -15.38 -4.23 0.78
CA GLU A 140 -15.10 -3.26 -0.29
C GLU A 140 -14.20 -3.88 -1.36
N ILE A 141 -13.16 -4.62 -0.97
CA ILE A 141 -12.29 -5.37 -1.87
C ILE A 141 -13.10 -6.43 -2.64
N LYS A 142 -13.94 -7.19 -1.95
CA LYS A 142 -14.81 -8.18 -2.59
C LYS A 142 -15.73 -7.54 -3.61
N SER A 143 -16.38 -6.44 -3.24
CA SER A 143 -17.26 -5.69 -4.14
C SER A 143 -16.51 -5.11 -5.35
N ALA A 144 -15.28 -4.61 -5.15
CA ALA A 144 -14.44 -4.12 -6.24
C ALA A 144 -14.13 -5.23 -7.26
N ILE A 145 -13.80 -6.43 -6.78
CA ILE A 145 -13.55 -7.60 -7.62
C ILE A 145 -14.84 -8.00 -8.37
N GLN A 146 -15.96 -8.15 -7.66
CA GLN A 146 -17.25 -8.54 -8.25
C GLN A 146 -17.69 -7.58 -9.36
N ASN A 147 -17.66 -6.27 -9.07
CA ASN A 147 -18.04 -5.24 -10.03
C ASN A 147 -17.09 -5.21 -11.23
N GLY A 148 -15.80 -5.40 -10.99
CA GLY A 148 -14.80 -5.51 -12.04
C GLY A 148 -15.05 -6.70 -12.97
N ILE A 149 -15.33 -7.88 -12.42
CA ILE A 149 -15.62 -9.09 -13.19
C ILE A 149 -16.92 -8.91 -13.98
N GLN A 150 -17.98 -8.42 -13.34
CA GLN A 150 -19.25 -8.17 -14.03
C GLN A 150 -19.07 -7.22 -15.23
N ARG A 151 -18.30 -6.15 -15.05
CA ARG A 151 -18.08 -5.15 -16.10
C ARG A 151 -17.21 -5.68 -17.22
N GLU A 152 -16.12 -6.39 -16.93
CA GLU A 152 -15.13 -6.80 -17.92
C GLU A 152 -15.46 -8.13 -18.60
N ILE A 153 -16.15 -9.02 -17.90
CA ILE A 153 -16.41 -10.40 -18.34
C ILE A 153 -17.92 -10.62 -18.53
N GLY A 154 -18.78 -9.84 -17.85
CA GLY A 154 -20.24 -9.97 -17.93
C GLY A 154 -20.81 -11.08 -17.06
N ILE A 155 -20.02 -11.60 -16.11
CA ILE A 155 -20.43 -12.68 -15.19
C ILE A 155 -20.62 -12.08 -13.79
N CYS A 156 -21.74 -12.41 -13.13
CA CYS A 156 -21.94 -12.15 -11.71
C CYS A 156 -21.37 -13.32 -10.92
N ILE A 157 -20.52 -13.01 -9.94
CA ILE A 157 -19.97 -13.97 -8.98
C ILE A 157 -20.32 -13.55 -7.56
N GLU A 158 -20.50 -14.54 -6.68
CA GLU A 158 -20.60 -14.32 -5.22
C GLU A 158 -19.28 -14.76 -4.58
N ILE A 159 -18.63 -13.89 -3.79
CA ILE A 159 -17.36 -14.14 -3.09
C ILE A 159 -17.42 -13.68 -1.63
#